data_201137e0c88c41b6f90399cc23b7ec6f
#
_entry.id   201137e0c88c41b6f90399cc23b7ec6f
#
_cell.length_a   1.000
_cell.length_b   1.000
_cell.length_c   1.000
_cell.angle_alpha   90.00
_cell.angle_beta   90.00
_cell.angle_gamma   90.00
#
_symmetry.space_group_name_H-M   'P 1'
#
loop_
_entity.id
_entity.type
_entity.pdbx_description
1 polymer ?
#
loop_
_entity_poly.entity_id
_entity_poly.type
_entity_poly.pdbx_seq_one_letter_code
_entity_poly.pdbx_strand_id
1 'polypeptide(L)'
;MEEFGFDRRSVFRGATSLALKDGQLSNGEKRLLIKLAHSLKLDDNEPKMIYDSIIDNKSLEPGKKISEEEQRRIYGQVLEAMLIHTDRSDDELLQIAYLRKIFQIDDSEHRAIARSMDRQ
;
A
#
# COMPACT_ATOMS: atom_id res chain seq x y z
N MET A 1 19.13 -8.64 16.11
CA MET A 1 18.08 -8.00 15.98
C MET A 1 17.52 -7.95 14.65
N GLU A 2 16.33 -8.22 14.53
CA GLU A 2 15.76 -8.27 13.43
C GLU A 2 15.22 -7.13 12.96
N GLU A 3 15.34 -6.68 11.88
CA GLU A 3 14.76 -5.65 11.38
C GLU A 3 13.68 -6.11 10.63
N PHE A 4 12.52 -5.70 10.90
CA PHE A 4 11.44 -5.96 10.11
C PHE A 4 11.56 -5.03 9.04
N GLY A 5 12.38 -5.24 8.14
CA GLY A 5 12.48 -4.41 7.07
C GLY A 5 11.26 -4.46 6.25
N PHE A 6 10.59 -3.39 6.13
CA PHE A 6 9.53 -3.29 5.23
C PHE A 6 10.18 -2.98 3.90
N ASP A 7 10.20 -3.91 3.00
CA ASP A 7 10.70 -3.67 1.67
C ASP A 7 9.53 -3.44 0.72
N ARG A 8 9.81 -2.88 -0.43
CA ARG A 8 8.80 -2.45 -1.37
C ARG A 8 7.93 -3.61 -1.86
N ARG A 9 8.53 -4.74 -2.14
CA ARG A 9 7.79 -5.90 -2.63
C ARG A 9 6.89 -6.50 -1.57
N SER A 10 7.38 -6.59 -0.35
CA SER A 10 6.60 -7.16 0.74
C SER A 10 5.37 -6.32 1.07
N VAL A 11 5.53 -4.99 1.02
CA VAL A 11 4.39 -4.09 1.27
C VAL A 11 3.34 -4.28 0.18
N PHE A 12 3.75 -4.29 -1.09
CA PHE A 12 2.82 -4.46 -2.19
C PHE A 12 2.15 -5.84 -2.13
N ARG A 13 2.92 -6.86 -1.82
CA ARG A 13 2.40 -8.23 -1.73
C ARG A 13 1.36 -8.34 -0.62
N GLY A 14 1.64 -7.76 0.54
CA GLY A 14 0.69 -7.79 1.65
C GLY A 14 -0.61 -7.08 1.32
N ALA A 15 -0.51 -5.91 0.70
CA ALA A 15 -1.70 -5.14 0.29
C ALA A 15 -2.50 -5.91 -0.76
N THR A 16 -1.82 -6.53 -1.73
CA THR A 16 -2.49 -7.30 -2.77
C THR A 16 -3.15 -8.54 -2.18
N SER A 17 -2.48 -9.22 -1.25
CA SER A 17 -3.04 -10.40 -0.59
C SER A 17 -4.30 -10.05 0.18
N LEU A 18 -4.28 -8.90 0.85
CA LEU A 18 -5.45 -8.44 1.59
C LEU A 18 -6.62 -8.17 0.63
N ALA A 19 -6.33 -7.52 -0.49
CA ALA A 19 -7.37 -7.21 -1.47
C ALA A 19 -7.95 -8.47 -2.11
N LEU A 20 -7.14 -9.51 -2.24
CA LEU A 20 -7.60 -10.75 -2.86
C LEU A 20 -8.33 -11.69 -1.91
N LYS A 21 -8.55 -11.27 -0.67
CA LYS A 21 -9.19 -12.11 0.30
C LYS A 21 -10.54 -12.61 -0.17
N ASP A 22 -11.27 -11.81 -0.93
CA ASP A 22 -12.57 -12.20 -1.42
C ASP A 22 -12.52 -12.84 -2.80
N GLY A 23 -11.34 -13.08 -3.32
CA GLY A 23 -11.16 -13.73 -4.61
C GLY A 23 -11.14 -12.84 -5.82
N GLN A 24 -11.56 -11.59 -5.69
CA GLN A 24 -11.58 -10.65 -6.79
C GLN A 24 -11.20 -9.27 -6.33
N LEU A 25 -10.57 -8.51 -7.20
CA LEU A 25 -10.24 -7.12 -6.90
C LEU A 25 -11.37 -6.20 -7.38
N SER A 26 -11.85 -5.36 -6.48
CA SER A 26 -12.80 -4.32 -6.88
C SER A 26 -12.07 -3.25 -7.67
N ASN A 27 -12.81 -2.38 -8.36
CA ASN A 27 -12.20 -1.28 -9.10
C ASN A 27 -11.45 -0.33 -8.17
N GLY A 28 -11.98 -0.09 -6.98
CA GLY A 28 -11.31 0.75 -5.99
C GLY A 28 -10.01 0.14 -5.52
N GLU A 29 -10.00 -1.16 -5.28
CA GLU A 29 -8.80 -1.86 -4.88
C GLU A 29 -7.75 -1.83 -5.97
N LYS A 30 -8.16 -2.00 -7.22
CA LYS A 30 -7.23 -1.92 -8.34
C LYS A 30 -6.59 -0.55 -8.42
N ARG A 31 -7.38 0.50 -8.25
CA ARG A 31 -6.86 1.87 -8.27
C ARG A 31 -5.84 2.11 -7.16
N LEU A 32 -6.16 1.64 -5.97
CA LEU A 32 -5.26 1.80 -4.84
C LEU A 32 -3.96 1.03 -5.04
N LEU A 33 -4.06 -0.18 -5.56
CA LEU A 33 -2.86 -0.99 -5.80
C LEU A 33 -1.98 -0.40 -6.90
N ILE A 34 -2.60 0.17 -7.93
CA ILE A 34 -1.84 0.85 -8.98
C ILE A 34 -1.11 2.06 -8.39
N LYS A 35 -1.81 2.83 -7.57
CA LYS A 35 -1.18 3.98 -6.93
C LYS A 35 -0.08 3.54 -5.97
N LEU A 36 -0.32 2.48 -5.23
CA LEU A 36 0.67 1.95 -4.30
C LEU A 36 1.93 1.48 -5.05
N ALA A 37 1.75 0.76 -6.15
CA ALA A 37 2.89 0.30 -6.95
C ALA A 37 3.71 1.48 -7.45
N HIS A 38 3.02 2.54 -7.89
CA HIS A 38 3.67 3.74 -8.37
C HIS A 38 4.42 4.45 -7.25
N SER A 39 3.79 4.57 -6.11
CA SER A 39 4.39 5.25 -4.95
C SER A 39 5.59 4.47 -4.40
N LEU A 40 5.54 3.15 -4.51
CA LEU A 40 6.63 2.28 -4.11
C LEU A 40 7.75 2.24 -5.15
N LYS A 41 7.53 2.84 -6.31
CA LYS A 41 8.48 2.88 -7.41
C LYS A 41 8.86 1.48 -7.88
N LEU A 42 7.85 0.62 -7.99
CA LEU A 42 8.06 -0.71 -8.53
C LEU A 42 8.21 -0.63 -10.05
N ASP A 43 9.02 -1.52 -10.59
CA ASP A 43 9.20 -1.59 -12.05
C ASP A 43 7.91 -2.12 -12.66
N ASP A 44 7.71 -1.88 -13.94
CA ASP A 44 6.48 -2.22 -14.64
C ASP A 44 6.10 -3.70 -14.51
N ASN A 45 7.07 -4.58 -14.43
CA ASN A 45 6.80 -6.02 -14.35
C ASN A 45 6.66 -6.53 -12.91
N GLU A 46 7.03 -5.74 -11.92
CA GLU A 46 7.00 -6.21 -10.52
C GLU A 46 5.59 -6.47 -10.00
N PRO A 47 4.59 -5.62 -10.26
CA PRO A 47 3.26 -5.91 -9.75
C PRO A 47 2.70 -7.25 -10.22
N LYS A 48 2.90 -7.59 -11.50
CA LYS A 48 2.42 -8.86 -12.01
C LYS A 48 3.21 -10.02 -11.41
N MET A 49 4.52 -9.86 -11.29
CA MET A 49 5.37 -10.88 -10.71
C MET A 49 4.95 -11.17 -9.26
N ILE A 50 4.64 -10.12 -8.51
CA ILE A 50 4.21 -10.27 -7.14
C ILE A 50 2.83 -10.94 -7.07
N TYR A 51 1.92 -10.51 -7.93
CA TYR A 51 0.59 -11.11 -8.01
C TYR A 51 0.69 -12.61 -8.31
N ASP A 52 1.51 -12.97 -9.29
CA ASP A 52 1.69 -14.37 -9.67
C ASP A 52 2.29 -15.17 -8.51
N SER A 53 3.17 -14.57 -7.72
CA SER A 53 3.76 -15.25 -6.58
C SER A 53 2.73 -15.56 -5.51
N ILE A 54 1.72 -14.70 -5.37
CA ILE A 54 0.65 -14.94 -4.42
C ILE A 54 -0.21 -16.11 -4.90
N ILE A 55 -0.61 -16.07 -6.17
CA ILE A 55 -1.46 -17.12 -6.75
C ILE A 55 -0.75 -18.48 -6.70
N ASP A 56 0.53 -18.50 -7.00
CA ASP A 56 1.31 -19.74 -7.02
C ASP A 56 1.89 -20.12 -5.65
N ASN A 57 1.62 -19.32 -4.65
CA ASN A 57 2.10 -19.53 -3.28
C ASN A 57 3.62 -19.68 -3.24
N LYS A 58 4.31 -18.81 -3.95
CA LYS A 58 5.78 -18.84 -3.99
C LYS A 58 6.35 -17.66 -3.25
N SER A 59 7.58 -17.80 -2.76
CA SER A 59 8.24 -16.69 -2.13
C SER A 59 8.94 -15.85 -3.17
N LEU A 60 9.16 -14.61 -2.85
CA LEU A 60 9.90 -13.72 -3.70
C LEU A 60 11.05 -13.14 -2.92
N GLU A 61 12.08 -12.76 -3.62
CA GLU A 61 13.18 -12.06 -2.98
C GLU A 61 12.72 -10.69 -2.53
N PRO A 62 13.17 -10.20 -1.40
CA PRO A 62 12.76 -8.89 -0.91
C PRO A 62 13.19 -7.79 -1.86
N GLY A 63 12.45 -6.73 -1.90
CA GLY A 63 12.81 -5.54 -2.65
C GLY A 63 13.67 -4.62 -1.83
N LYS A 64 13.83 -3.40 -2.29
CA LYS A 64 14.61 -2.40 -1.58
C LYS A 64 13.86 -1.96 -0.33
N LYS A 65 14.59 -1.75 0.75
CA LYS A 65 14.00 -1.31 2.00
C LYS A 65 13.45 0.09 1.87
N ILE A 66 12.48 0.37 2.69
CA ILE A 66 11.79 1.66 2.69
C ILE A 66 12.19 2.42 3.95
N SER A 67 12.66 3.65 3.79
CA SER A 67 13.01 4.49 4.93
C SER A 67 11.74 5.03 5.61
N GLU A 68 11.86 5.53 6.80
CA GLU A 68 10.74 6.13 7.51
C GLU A 68 10.14 7.28 6.74
N GLU A 69 10.98 8.09 6.14
CA GLU A 69 10.51 9.23 5.37
C GLU A 69 9.73 8.76 4.16
N GLU A 70 10.21 7.73 3.50
CA GLU A 70 9.50 7.17 2.35
C GLU A 70 8.18 6.54 2.76
N GLN A 71 8.13 5.92 3.92
CA GLN A 71 6.91 5.30 4.41
C GLN A 71 5.80 6.36 4.54
N ARG A 72 6.15 7.51 5.09
CA ARG A 72 5.18 8.59 5.25
C ARG A 72 4.78 9.18 3.90
N ARG A 73 5.73 9.29 2.98
CA ARG A 73 5.44 9.80 1.64
C ARG A 73 4.50 8.84 0.90
N ILE A 74 4.77 7.55 0.96
CA ILE A 74 3.96 6.55 0.30
C ILE A 74 2.54 6.55 0.89
N TYR A 75 2.46 6.57 2.21
CA TYR A 75 1.17 6.58 2.89
C TYR A 75 0.36 7.81 2.45
N GLY A 76 1.00 8.97 2.42
CA GLY A 76 0.35 10.20 2.01
C GLY A 76 -0.16 10.15 0.58
N GLN A 77 0.64 9.60 -0.33
CA GLN A 77 0.25 9.51 -1.73
C GLN A 77 -0.95 8.57 -1.94
N VAL A 78 -0.96 7.45 -1.24
CA VAL A 78 -2.06 6.51 -1.33
C VAL A 78 -3.33 7.10 -0.71
N LEU A 79 -3.17 7.78 0.43
CA LEU A 79 -4.30 8.42 1.09
C LEU A 79 -4.90 9.51 0.20
N GLU A 80 -4.05 10.29 -0.46
CA GLU A 80 -4.51 11.32 -1.37
C GLU A 80 -5.31 10.71 -2.52
N ALA A 81 -4.84 9.62 -3.09
CA ALA A 81 -5.55 8.94 -4.16
C ALA A 81 -6.93 8.46 -3.69
N MET A 82 -7.03 8.00 -2.46
CA MET A 82 -8.30 7.56 -1.90
C MET A 82 -9.25 8.75 -1.69
N LEU A 83 -8.70 9.90 -1.25
CA LEU A 83 -9.54 11.06 -0.98
C LEU A 83 -10.13 11.70 -2.24
N ILE A 84 -9.52 11.47 -3.39
CA ILE A 84 -10.04 11.99 -4.63
C ILE A 84 -11.37 11.31 -4.98
N HIS A 85 -11.54 10.07 -4.59
CA HIS A 85 -12.76 9.33 -4.89
C HIS A 85 -13.75 9.47 -3.74
N THR A 86 -14.98 9.82 -4.06
CA THR A 86 -15.99 10.02 -3.02
C THR A 86 -16.52 8.70 -2.52
N ASP A 87 -16.37 7.61 -3.31
CA ASP A 87 -16.92 6.35 -2.96
C ASP A 87 -15.85 5.54 -2.28
N ARG A 88 -15.75 5.57 -0.99
CA ARG A 88 -14.77 4.83 -0.24
C ARG A 88 -15.38 3.56 0.27
N SER A 89 -15.03 2.46 -0.38
CA SER A 89 -15.56 1.17 0.03
C SER A 89 -14.86 0.69 1.30
N ASP A 90 -15.45 -0.27 1.97
CA ASP A 90 -14.84 -0.88 3.15
C ASP A 90 -13.52 -1.52 2.79
N ASP A 91 -13.38 -2.05 1.59
CA ASP A 91 -12.15 -2.66 1.12
C ASP A 91 -11.02 -1.64 1.00
N GLU A 92 -11.34 -0.44 0.52
CA GLU A 92 -10.35 0.63 0.43
C GLU A 92 -9.91 1.07 1.82
N LEU A 93 -10.85 1.14 2.76
CA LEU A 93 -10.52 1.51 4.12
C LEU A 93 -9.64 0.45 4.79
N LEU A 94 -9.85 -0.83 4.46
CA LEU A 94 -8.99 -1.90 4.97
C LEU A 94 -7.57 -1.78 4.44
N GLN A 95 -7.42 -1.37 3.18
CA GLN A 95 -6.10 -1.17 2.58
C GLN A 95 -5.35 -0.06 3.31
N ILE A 96 -6.04 1.02 3.61
CA ILE A 96 -5.44 2.13 4.33
C ILE A 96 -5.06 1.70 5.75
N ALA A 97 -5.92 0.93 6.41
CA ALA A 97 -5.64 0.43 7.75
C ALA A 97 -4.41 -0.49 7.74
N TYR A 98 -4.29 -1.30 6.69
CA TYR A 98 -3.12 -2.17 6.55
C TYR A 98 -1.84 -1.35 6.42
N LEU A 99 -1.85 -0.33 5.57
CA LEU A 99 -0.67 0.51 5.37
C LEU A 99 -0.32 1.27 6.64
N ARG A 100 -1.33 1.75 7.34
CA ARG A 100 -1.13 2.47 8.58
C ARG A 100 -0.44 1.58 9.61
N LYS A 101 -0.90 0.33 9.70
CA LYS A 101 -0.32 -0.61 10.64
C LYS A 101 1.10 -0.99 10.26
N ILE A 102 1.32 -1.30 9.00
CA ILE A 102 2.63 -1.69 8.51
C ILE A 102 3.66 -0.57 8.69
N PHE A 103 3.29 0.65 8.37
CA PHE A 103 4.20 1.79 8.46
C PHE A 103 4.22 2.41 9.85
N GLN A 104 3.46 1.86 10.78
CA GLN A 104 3.42 2.33 12.17
C GLN A 104 3.07 3.82 12.25
N ILE A 105 2.05 4.21 11.50
CA ILE A 105 1.57 5.59 11.49
C ILE A 105 0.47 5.70 12.54
N ASP A 106 0.69 6.50 13.57
CA ASP A 106 -0.29 6.66 14.64
C ASP A 106 -1.36 7.68 14.24
N ASP A 107 -2.35 7.87 15.10
CA ASP A 107 -3.45 8.79 14.84
C ASP A 107 -2.97 10.20 14.59
N SER A 108 -1.99 10.64 15.33
CA SER A 108 -1.47 12.00 15.22
C SER A 108 -0.81 12.20 13.86
N GLU A 109 -0.01 11.25 13.43
CA GLU A 109 0.65 11.30 12.14
C GLU A 109 -0.36 11.24 11.00
N HIS A 110 -1.36 10.36 11.13
CA HIS A 110 -2.41 10.23 10.13
C HIS A 110 -3.16 11.55 9.96
N ARG A 111 -3.52 12.19 11.07
CA ARG A 111 -4.24 13.47 11.02
C ARG A 111 -3.38 14.57 10.42
N ALA A 112 -2.09 14.58 10.76
CA ALA A 112 -1.19 15.58 10.20
C ALA A 112 -1.06 15.44 8.69
N ILE A 113 -0.93 14.22 8.20
CA ILE A 113 -0.82 13.95 6.78
C ILE A 113 -2.12 14.33 6.07
N ALA A 114 -3.25 13.92 6.62
CA ALA A 114 -4.55 14.23 6.03
C ALA A 114 -4.81 15.74 5.98
N ARG A 115 -4.40 16.43 7.04
CA ARG A 115 -4.59 17.87 7.12
C ARG A 115 -3.76 18.59 6.07
N SER A 116 -2.56 18.13 5.80
CA SER A 116 -1.72 18.77 4.82
C SER A 116 -2.33 18.63 3.41
N MET A 117 -3.11 17.58 3.17
CA MET A 117 -3.76 17.41 1.90
C MET A 117 -4.97 18.31 1.75
N ASP A 118 -5.69 18.53 2.82
CA ASP A 118 -6.88 19.37 2.79
C ASP A 118 -6.57 20.81 2.46
N ARG A 119 -5.35 21.21 2.59
CA ARG A 119 -4.98 22.59 2.33
C ARG A 119 -4.65 22.85 0.87
N GLN A 120 -4.67 21.85 0.05
CA GLN A 120 -4.30 22.02 -1.35
C GLN A 120 -5.48 22.22 -2.27
#